data_da8f1a3d84c00ab1bf4414d716943d94
#
_entry.id   da8f1a3d84c00ab1bf4414d716943d94
#
_cell.length_a   1.000
_cell.length_b   1.000
_cell.length_c   1.000
_cell.angle_alpha   90.00
_cell.angle_beta   90.00
_cell.angle_gamma   90.00
#
_symmetry.space_group_name_H-M   'P 1'
#
loop_
_entity.id
_entity.type
_entity.pdbx_description
1 polymer ?
#
loop_
_entity_poly.entity_id
_entity_poly.type
_entity_poly.pdbx_seq_one_letter_code
_entity_poly.pdbx_strand_id
1 'polypeptide(L)'
;MQSNSSLLIDDFTQAGVSSFGTPWRMFTDRVMGGLSTASSKYDSIVGRRCLRLQGNVSLANNGGFIQVALPLEKNGRAFNADQFTGVRLWVWGNGETYHVHIRTSQSPAPWQYFSAEFPTSTEWAKVDIPFEQFKPESLKKSLNASQLKRIAIVAIGKEFQADVAVSRLEFY
;
A
#
# COMPACT_ATOMS: atom_id res chain seq x y z
N MET A 1 -12.18 7.25 28.52
CA MET A 1 -11.88 8.18 27.43
C MET A 1 -10.83 7.57 26.51
N GLN A 2 -11.20 7.25 25.31
CA GLN A 2 -10.26 6.67 24.37
C GLN A 2 -9.43 7.80 23.76
N SER A 3 -8.13 7.73 23.91
CA SER A 3 -7.25 8.59 23.14
C SER A 3 -7.25 8.09 21.70
N ASN A 4 -7.71 8.93 20.76
CA ASN A 4 -7.55 8.65 19.33
C ASN A 4 -6.09 8.87 18.95
N SER A 5 -5.24 7.94 19.37
CA SER A 5 -3.84 7.99 18.97
C SER A 5 -3.71 7.49 17.54
N SER A 6 -3.01 8.23 16.71
CA SER A 6 -2.55 7.80 15.42
C SER A 6 -1.07 7.42 15.50
N LEU A 7 -0.60 6.58 14.60
CA LEU A 7 0.80 6.22 14.49
C LEU A 7 1.27 6.45 13.06
N LEU A 8 2.24 7.33 12.89
CA LEU A 8 2.79 7.61 11.57
C LEU A 8 3.54 6.40 11.03
N ILE A 9 3.17 5.96 9.82
CA ILE A 9 3.91 4.96 9.07
C ILE A 9 4.99 5.64 8.23
N ASP A 10 4.61 6.65 7.43
CA ASP A 10 5.56 7.45 6.67
C ASP A 10 4.91 8.77 6.23
N ASP A 11 5.65 9.86 6.27
CA ASP A 11 5.26 11.16 5.70
C ASP A 11 6.18 11.58 4.54
N PHE A 12 7.10 10.70 4.15
CA PHE A 12 8.01 10.87 3.02
C PHE A 12 8.91 12.10 3.12
N THR A 13 9.12 12.61 4.33
CA THR A 13 10.07 13.71 4.56
C THR A 13 11.51 13.23 4.57
N GLN A 14 11.73 11.95 4.84
CA GLN A 14 13.05 11.33 4.81
C GLN A 14 13.07 10.22 3.77
N ALA A 15 13.73 10.48 2.64
CA ALA A 15 13.80 9.52 1.55
C ALA A 15 14.57 8.26 1.99
N GLY A 16 14.07 7.10 1.56
CA GLY A 16 14.72 5.82 1.77
C GLY A 16 14.38 5.11 3.06
N VAL A 17 13.68 5.74 4.01
CA VAL A 17 13.33 5.10 5.27
C VAL A 17 12.00 5.62 5.81
N SER A 18 11.15 4.71 6.26
CA SER A 18 9.88 5.02 6.91
C SER A 18 10.08 5.31 8.40
N SER A 19 9.01 5.73 9.08
CA SER A 19 9.00 5.89 10.54
C SER A 19 9.29 4.59 11.28
N PHE A 20 9.11 3.45 10.64
CA PHE A 20 9.41 2.12 11.19
C PHE A 20 10.85 1.69 10.96
N GLY A 21 11.65 2.52 10.30
CA GLY A 21 13.04 2.23 9.99
C GLY A 21 13.23 1.24 8.85
N THR A 22 12.19 1.01 8.05
CA THR A 22 12.19 0.09 6.93
C THR A 22 12.06 0.85 5.61
N PRO A 23 12.62 0.31 4.50
CA PRO A 23 12.54 0.97 3.20
C PRO A 23 11.33 0.50 2.41
N TRP A 24 10.78 1.40 1.58
CA TRP A 24 9.84 1.02 0.53
C TRP A 24 10.56 0.31 -0.59
N ARG A 25 9.92 -0.71 -1.15
CA ARG A 25 10.44 -1.45 -2.30
C ARG A 25 9.38 -1.56 -3.37
N MET A 26 9.79 -1.40 -4.62
CA MET A 26 8.91 -1.55 -5.77
C MET A 26 8.98 -2.97 -6.30
N PHE A 27 7.79 -3.53 -6.60
CA PHE A 27 7.66 -4.83 -7.24
C PHE A 27 6.68 -4.72 -8.40
N THR A 28 6.88 -5.58 -9.39
CA THR A 28 5.93 -5.75 -10.49
C THR A 28 5.65 -7.23 -10.69
N ASP A 29 4.67 -7.53 -11.54
CA ASP A 29 4.37 -8.91 -11.94
C ASP A 29 5.53 -9.60 -12.69
N ARG A 30 6.60 -8.89 -12.99
CA ARG A 30 7.81 -9.49 -13.58
C ARG A 30 8.43 -10.57 -12.70
N VAL A 31 8.20 -10.51 -11.38
CA VAL A 31 8.63 -11.56 -10.45
C VAL A 31 7.97 -12.90 -10.74
N MET A 32 6.88 -12.92 -11.48
CA MET A 32 6.15 -14.13 -11.88
C MET A 32 6.03 -14.25 -13.41
N GLY A 33 6.88 -13.55 -14.15
CA GLY A 33 6.93 -13.64 -15.61
C GLY A 33 6.01 -12.68 -16.36
N GLY A 34 5.36 -11.75 -15.68
CA GLY A 34 4.53 -10.72 -16.29
C GLY A 34 5.35 -9.64 -17.01
N LEU A 35 4.67 -8.74 -17.70
CA LEU A 35 5.29 -7.71 -18.54
C LEU A 35 4.99 -6.28 -18.08
N SER A 36 4.42 -6.07 -16.92
CA SER A 36 4.19 -4.72 -16.39
C SER A 36 5.51 -3.99 -16.13
N THR A 37 5.51 -2.68 -16.34
CA THR A 37 6.67 -1.83 -16.09
C THR A 37 6.31 -0.77 -15.07
N ALA A 38 7.27 -0.41 -14.21
CA ALA A 38 7.03 0.58 -13.18
C ALA A 38 8.28 1.33 -12.80
N SER A 39 8.06 2.52 -12.24
CA SER A 39 9.07 3.30 -11.55
C SER A 39 8.45 3.90 -10.29
N SER A 40 9.25 4.07 -9.26
CA SER A 40 8.84 4.79 -8.05
C SER A 40 9.89 5.82 -7.69
N LYS A 41 9.43 6.95 -7.14
CA LYS A 41 10.34 8.02 -6.72
C LYS A 41 9.71 8.85 -5.63
N TYR A 42 10.56 9.42 -4.79
CA TYR A 42 10.16 10.53 -3.92
C TYR A 42 10.00 11.77 -4.78
N ASP A 43 8.88 12.44 -4.63
CA ASP A 43 8.51 13.57 -5.49
C ASP A 43 7.80 14.64 -4.65
N SER A 44 7.52 15.75 -5.27
CA SER A 44 6.67 16.79 -4.69
C SER A 44 5.58 17.12 -5.71
N ILE A 45 4.33 16.93 -5.32
CA ILE A 45 3.17 17.14 -6.18
C ILE A 45 2.22 18.09 -5.47
N VAL A 46 1.86 19.19 -6.13
CA VAL A 46 0.94 20.21 -5.58
C VAL A 46 1.29 20.56 -4.13
N GLY A 47 2.60 20.85 -3.92
CA GLY A 47 3.10 21.31 -2.63
C GLY A 47 3.27 20.26 -1.55
N ARG A 48 3.09 18.96 -1.85
CA ARG A 48 3.26 17.88 -0.87
C ARG A 48 4.34 16.91 -1.29
N ARG A 49 5.23 16.60 -0.35
CA ARG A 49 6.20 15.53 -0.54
C ARG A 49 5.47 14.19 -0.51
N CYS A 50 5.88 13.29 -1.39
CA CYS A 50 5.16 12.04 -1.58
C CYS A 50 6.08 10.94 -2.11
N LEU A 51 5.58 9.71 -2.05
CA LEU A 51 6.11 8.61 -2.84
C LEU A 51 5.16 8.39 -4.02
N ARG A 52 5.70 8.42 -5.23
CA ARG A 52 4.94 8.31 -6.48
C ARG A 52 5.28 7.01 -7.19
N LEU A 53 4.25 6.29 -7.60
CA LEU A 53 4.34 5.05 -8.38
C LEU A 53 3.73 5.28 -9.75
N GLN A 54 4.49 5.05 -10.80
CA GLN A 54 4.05 5.19 -12.18
C GLN A 54 4.42 3.95 -12.98
N GLY A 55 3.61 3.59 -13.97
CA GLY A 55 3.95 2.51 -14.87
C GLY A 55 2.78 2.01 -15.68
N ASN A 56 3.05 0.99 -16.48
CA ASN A 56 2.05 0.30 -17.29
C ASN A 56 1.73 -1.04 -16.66
N VAL A 57 0.47 -1.21 -16.26
CA VAL A 57 -0.03 -2.52 -15.83
C VAL A 57 -0.43 -3.31 -17.06
N SER A 58 0.19 -4.47 -17.25
CA SER A 58 -0.09 -5.40 -18.35
C SER A 58 -0.65 -6.70 -17.80
N LEU A 59 -1.71 -7.21 -18.41
CA LEU A 59 -2.28 -8.52 -18.05
C LEU A 59 -1.60 -9.69 -18.77
N ALA A 60 -0.61 -9.42 -19.64
CA ALA A 60 0.11 -10.45 -20.37
C ALA A 60 0.82 -11.42 -19.41
N ASN A 61 0.89 -12.70 -19.81
CA ASN A 61 1.55 -13.78 -19.07
C ASN A 61 1.00 -13.96 -17.63
N ASN A 62 -0.32 -13.79 -17.46
CA ASN A 62 -1.00 -13.85 -16.17
C ASN A 62 -0.48 -12.83 -15.15
N GLY A 63 0.11 -11.74 -15.63
CA GLY A 63 0.52 -10.63 -14.80
C GLY A 63 -0.65 -9.74 -14.40
N GLY A 64 -0.38 -8.51 -14.06
CA GLY A 64 -1.42 -7.52 -13.84
C GLY A 64 -1.25 -6.64 -12.61
N PHE A 65 -0.02 -6.43 -12.11
CA PHE A 65 0.18 -5.49 -11.01
C PHE A 65 1.54 -4.79 -11.04
N ILE A 66 1.54 -3.59 -10.46
CA ILE A 66 2.74 -2.89 -10.00
C ILE A 66 2.46 -2.40 -8.57
N GLN A 67 3.48 -2.36 -7.72
CA GLN A 67 3.29 -1.94 -6.34
C GLN A 67 4.54 -1.37 -5.70
N VAL A 68 4.34 -0.55 -4.68
CA VAL A 68 5.37 -0.21 -3.69
C VAL A 68 4.93 -0.78 -2.35
N ALA A 69 5.83 -1.47 -1.67
CA ALA A 69 5.53 -2.21 -0.45
C ALA A 69 6.51 -1.86 0.67
N LEU A 70 5.99 -1.85 1.89
CA LEU A 70 6.74 -1.51 3.09
C LEU A 70 6.59 -2.61 4.13
N PRO A 71 7.71 -3.22 4.57
CA PRO A 71 7.68 -4.06 5.77
C PRO A 71 7.35 -3.21 6.99
N LEU A 72 6.48 -3.71 7.87
CA LEU A 72 6.06 -2.99 9.08
C LEU A 72 6.90 -3.32 10.30
N GLU A 73 7.79 -4.28 10.19
CA GLU A 73 8.76 -4.63 11.22
C GLU A 73 10.03 -5.15 10.58
N LYS A 74 11.14 -4.94 11.27
CA LYS A 74 12.41 -5.51 10.84
C LYS A 74 12.46 -7.01 11.11
N ASN A 75 13.27 -7.74 10.34
CA ASN A 75 13.53 -9.16 10.53
C ASN A 75 12.30 -10.07 10.40
N GLY A 76 11.31 -9.65 9.60
CA GLY A 76 10.13 -10.46 9.31
C GLY A 76 9.15 -10.62 10.47
N ARG A 77 9.26 -9.81 11.51
CA ARG A 77 8.32 -9.81 12.62
C ARG A 77 6.98 -9.19 12.21
N ALA A 78 5.93 -9.51 12.97
CA ALA A 78 4.62 -8.90 12.79
C ALA A 78 4.47 -7.67 13.70
N PHE A 79 3.81 -6.64 13.16
CA PHE A 79 3.44 -5.45 13.91
C PHE A 79 2.02 -5.61 14.46
N ASN A 80 1.82 -5.31 15.73
CA ASN A 80 0.51 -5.37 16.37
C ASN A 80 -0.18 -3.99 16.26
N ALA A 81 -1.22 -3.94 15.42
CA ALA A 81 -2.03 -2.75 15.20
C ALA A 81 -3.42 -2.85 15.85
N ASP A 82 -3.62 -3.73 16.82
CA ASP A 82 -4.94 -3.96 17.47
C ASP A 82 -5.55 -2.70 18.08
N GLN A 83 -4.73 -1.77 18.55
CA GLN A 83 -5.23 -0.54 19.15
C GLN A 83 -5.75 0.48 18.14
N PHE A 84 -5.56 0.23 16.84
CA PHE A 84 -5.98 1.12 15.78
C PHE A 84 -7.22 0.60 15.08
N THR A 85 -7.93 1.50 14.41
CA THR A 85 -9.16 1.18 13.66
C THR A 85 -8.83 0.80 12.22
N GLY A 86 -7.82 1.39 11.65
CA GLY A 86 -7.50 1.18 10.25
C GLY A 86 -6.30 1.98 9.77
N VAL A 87 -6.25 2.17 8.46
CA VAL A 87 -5.18 2.87 7.76
C VAL A 87 -5.75 4.16 7.17
N ARG A 88 -5.02 5.26 7.37
CA ARG A 88 -5.35 6.57 6.80
C ARG A 88 -4.24 7.01 5.87
N LEU A 89 -4.62 7.44 4.66
CA LEU A 89 -3.65 7.92 3.69
C LEU A 89 -4.14 9.17 2.99
N TRP A 90 -3.18 10.03 2.60
CA TRP A 90 -3.43 11.16 1.70
C TRP A 90 -2.93 10.75 0.33
N VAL A 91 -3.84 10.78 -0.67
CA VAL A 91 -3.60 10.23 -2.00
C VAL A 91 -3.83 11.26 -3.09
N TRP A 92 -3.08 11.10 -4.16
CA TRP A 92 -3.20 11.81 -5.43
C TRP A 92 -3.07 10.77 -6.54
N GLY A 93 -3.77 10.97 -7.64
CA GLY A 93 -3.64 10.06 -8.77
C GLY A 93 -4.32 10.57 -10.02
N ASN A 94 -4.29 9.74 -11.05
CA ASN A 94 -4.77 10.05 -12.39
C ASN A 94 -6.26 9.71 -12.62
N GLY A 95 -7.04 9.61 -11.55
CA GLY A 95 -8.48 9.31 -11.63
C GLY A 95 -8.80 7.81 -11.60
N GLU A 96 -7.79 6.96 -11.56
CA GLU A 96 -7.97 5.52 -11.47
C GLU A 96 -8.18 5.07 -10.02
N THR A 97 -8.74 3.88 -9.85
CA THR A 97 -8.88 3.22 -8.54
C THR A 97 -7.64 2.37 -8.27
N TYR A 98 -7.09 2.53 -7.06
CA TYR A 98 -5.92 1.79 -6.61
C TYR A 98 -6.27 0.98 -5.37
N HIS A 99 -5.33 0.17 -4.89
CA HIS A 99 -5.56 -0.72 -3.75
C HIS A 99 -4.50 -0.52 -2.68
N VAL A 100 -4.90 -0.72 -1.43
CA VAL A 100 -3.98 -1.00 -0.34
C VAL A 100 -4.01 -2.51 -0.10
N HIS A 101 -2.85 -3.15 -0.15
CA HIS A 101 -2.73 -4.55 0.23
C HIS A 101 -2.02 -4.65 1.56
N ILE A 102 -2.53 -5.52 2.43
CA ILE A 102 -1.89 -5.86 3.70
C ILE A 102 -1.60 -7.36 3.69
N ARG A 103 -0.38 -7.71 4.04
CA ARG A 103 0.00 -9.09 4.33
C ARG A 103 0.24 -9.25 5.82
N THR A 104 -0.14 -10.42 6.32
CA THR A 104 -0.06 -10.76 7.76
C THR A 104 0.61 -12.11 7.93
N SER A 105 0.80 -12.52 9.19
CA SER A 105 1.22 -13.89 9.50
C SER A 105 0.24 -14.95 9.00
N GLN A 106 -1.02 -14.57 8.71
CA GLN A 106 -2.06 -15.45 8.18
C GLN A 106 -1.92 -15.71 6.67
N SER A 107 -1.14 -14.89 5.98
CA SER A 107 -1.00 -14.93 4.51
C SER A 107 0.45 -15.21 4.13
N PRO A 108 0.96 -16.43 4.37
CA PRO A 108 2.37 -16.75 4.13
C PRO A 108 2.74 -16.81 2.65
N ALA A 109 1.80 -17.14 1.77
CA ALA A 109 2.07 -17.22 0.34
C ALA A 109 1.99 -15.84 -0.32
N PRO A 110 2.82 -15.54 -1.33
CA PRO A 110 2.84 -14.22 -1.99
C PRO A 110 1.50 -13.80 -2.61
N TRP A 111 0.67 -14.75 -3.03
CA TRP A 111 -0.64 -14.49 -3.65
C TRP A 111 -1.77 -14.36 -2.61
N GLN A 112 -1.46 -14.49 -1.33
CA GLN A 112 -2.40 -14.33 -0.24
C GLN A 112 -2.22 -12.96 0.40
N TYR A 113 -3.28 -12.16 0.41
CA TYR A 113 -3.23 -10.82 1.00
C TYR A 113 -4.66 -10.34 1.32
N PHE A 114 -4.74 -9.22 1.99
CA PHE A 114 -6.00 -8.51 2.25
C PHE A 114 -5.99 -7.21 1.46
N SER A 115 -7.10 -6.89 0.79
CA SER A 115 -7.16 -5.79 -0.17
C SER A 115 -8.33 -4.86 0.11
N ALA A 116 -8.09 -3.56 -0.03
CA ALA A 116 -9.13 -2.54 -0.02
C ALA A 116 -8.85 -1.51 -1.11
N GLU A 117 -9.90 -0.99 -1.73
CA GLU A 117 -9.81 -0.02 -2.82
C GLU A 117 -9.87 1.41 -2.31
N PHE A 118 -9.26 2.31 -3.06
CA PHE A 118 -9.45 3.75 -2.88
C PHE A 118 -9.43 4.48 -4.22
N PRO A 119 -10.27 5.53 -4.36
CA PRO A 119 -10.28 6.34 -5.57
C PRO A 119 -9.17 7.38 -5.53
N THR A 120 -8.80 7.91 -6.69
CA THR A 120 -7.87 9.03 -6.79
C THR A 120 -8.39 10.12 -7.70
N SER A 121 -7.86 11.32 -7.53
CA SER A 121 -7.99 12.43 -8.45
C SER A 121 -6.71 13.26 -8.42
N THR A 122 -6.64 14.29 -9.24
CA THR A 122 -5.50 15.21 -9.27
C THR A 122 -5.54 16.23 -8.12
N GLU A 123 -6.39 16.03 -7.15
CA GLU A 123 -6.42 16.77 -5.90
C GLU A 123 -6.09 15.84 -4.74
N TRP A 124 -5.23 16.28 -3.82
CA TRP A 124 -4.93 15.50 -2.62
C TRP A 124 -6.19 15.28 -1.80
N ALA A 125 -6.43 14.04 -1.41
CA ALA A 125 -7.58 13.66 -0.61
C ALA A 125 -7.18 12.69 0.49
N LYS A 126 -7.84 12.80 1.63
CA LYS A 126 -7.66 11.88 2.76
C LYS A 126 -8.60 10.70 2.60
N VAL A 127 -8.08 9.49 2.76
CA VAL A 127 -8.84 8.24 2.70
C VAL A 127 -8.63 7.48 4.00
N ASP A 128 -9.73 7.13 4.67
CA ASP A 128 -9.72 6.28 5.85
C ASP A 128 -10.24 4.89 5.48
N ILE A 129 -9.46 3.86 5.74
CA ILE A 129 -9.84 2.48 5.44
C ILE A 129 -9.80 1.67 6.73
N PRO A 130 -10.96 1.41 7.36
CA PRO A 130 -11.01 0.52 8.52
C PRO A 130 -10.52 -0.89 8.17
N PHE A 131 -9.90 -1.57 9.12
CA PHE A 131 -9.38 -2.92 8.88
C PHE A 131 -10.46 -3.88 8.38
N GLU A 132 -11.70 -3.72 8.82
CA GLU A 132 -12.82 -4.55 8.41
C GLU A 132 -13.19 -4.43 6.93
N GLN A 133 -12.74 -3.36 6.24
CA GLN A 133 -12.95 -3.19 4.79
C GLN A 133 -11.95 -3.99 3.95
N PHE A 134 -10.89 -4.50 4.55
CA PHE A 134 -9.91 -5.31 3.84
C PHE A 134 -10.46 -6.72 3.64
N LYS A 135 -10.52 -7.16 2.39
CA LYS A 135 -11.06 -8.47 2.00
C LYS A 135 -9.93 -9.44 1.70
N PRO A 136 -10.05 -10.71 2.15
CA PRO A 136 -9.02 -11.70 1.86
C PRO A 136 -9.02 -12.13 0.40
N GLU A 137 -7.82 -12.32 -0.15
CA GLU A 137 -7.56 -12.91 -1.45
C GLU A 137 -6.81 -14.23 -1.26
N SER A 138 -7.37 -15.30 -1.82
CA SER A 138 -6.79 -16.66 -1.75
C SER A 138 -6.60 -17.18 -0.32
N LEU A 139 -7.42 -16.73 0.60
CA LEU A 139 -7.52 -17.27 1.95
C LEU A 139 -8.92 -16.96 2.50
N LYS A 140 -9.33 -17.71 3.55
CA LYS A 140 -10.68 -17.62 4.12
C LYS A 140 -10.67 -17.10 5.55
N LYS A 141 -9.86 -16.08 5.83
CA LYS A 141 -9.74 -15.52 7.17
C LYS A 141 -9.99 -14.02 7.11
N SER A 142 -10.52 -13.45 8.18
CA SER A 142 -10.57 -12.01 8.35
C SER A 142 -9.19 -11.47 8.73
N LEU A 143 -8.93 -10.21 8.40
CA LEU A 143 -7.68 -9.56 8.74
C LEU A 143 -7.49 -9.52 10.26
N ASN A 144 -6.38 -10.08 10.73
CA ASN A 144 -5.96 -9.96 12.12
C ASN A 144 -4.96 -8.81 12.26
N ALA A 145 -5.44 -7.69 12.80
CA ALA A 145 -4.64 -6.47 12.93
C ALA A 145 -3.46 -6.61 13.91
N SER A 146 -3.44 -7.66 14.73
CA SER A 146 -2.31 -7.92 15.64
C SER A 146 -1.08 -8.48 14.93
N GLN A 147 -1.18 -8.83 13.63
CA GLN A 147 -0.16 -9.61 12.95
C GLN A 147 0.20 -9.06 11.57
N LEU A 148 0.30 -7.75 11.46
CA LEU A 148 0.60 -7.08 10.18
C LEU A 148 2.08 -7.20 9.85
N LYS A 149 2.40 -7.65 8.64
CA LYS A 149 3.78 -7.79 8.18
C LYS A 149 4.17 -6.75 7.14
N ARG A 150 3.25 -6.39 6.24
CA ARG A 150 3.56 -5.54 5.10
C ARG A 150 2.32 -4.77 4.69
N ILE A 151 2.54 -3.53 4.26
CA ILE A 151 1.52 -2.71 3.60
C ILE A 151 2.05 -2.30 2.22
N ALA A 152 1.15 -2.24 1.24
CA ALA A 152 1.53 -1.87 -0.12
C ALA A 152 0.47 -0.98 -0.77
N ILE A 153 0.92 -0.12 -1.68
CA ILE A 153 0.08 0.65 -2.58
C ILE A 153 0.19 -0.02 -3.95
N VAL A 154 -0.94 -0.40 -4.54
CA VAL A 154 -0.99 -1.35 -5.65
C VAL A 154 -1.87 -0.84 -6.78
N ALA A 155 -1.37 -0.96 -8.00
CA ALA A 155 -2.16 -0.82 -9.22
C ALA A 155 -2.34 -2.23 -9.81
N ILE A 156 -3.59 -2.67 -9.97
CA ILE A 156 -3.91 -4.07 -10.27
C ILE A 156 -5.27 -4.20 -10.94
N GLY A 157 -5.46 -5.29 -11.65
CA GLY A 157 -6.78 -5.78 -12.04
C GLY A 157 -7.21 -5.48 -13.46
N LYS A 158 -6.50 -4.59 -14.17
CA LYS A 158 -6.76 -4.28 -15.59
C LYS A 158 -5.51 -3.73 -16.22
N GLU A 159 -5.51 -3.66 -17.56
CA GLU A 159 -4.46 -2.94 -18.27
C GLU A 159 -4.72 -1.44 -18.19
N PHE A 160 -3.75 -0.68 -17.70
CA PHE A 160 -3.85 0.77 -17.65
C PHE A 160 -2.51 1.41 -17.32
N GLN A 161 -2.45 2.71 -17.60
CA GLN A 161 -1.34 3.54 -17.19
C GLN A 161 -1.58 3.97 -15.75
N ALA A 162 -0.71 3.55 -14.84
CA ALA A 162 -0.83 3.89 -13.43
C ALA A 162 -0.03 5.14 -13.08
N ASP A 163 -0.60 5.99 -12.25
CA ASP A 163 0.08 7.15 -11.67
C ASP A 163 -0.62 7.48 -10.36
N VAL A 164 0.01 7.14 -9.25
CA VAL A 164 -0.54 7.31 -7.91
C VAL A 164 0.55 7.76 -6.95
N ALA A 165 0.20 8.63 -6.01
CA ALA A 165 1.13 9.12 -5.00
C ALA A 165 0.47 9.15 -3.63
N VAL A 166 1.29 8.95 -2.60
CA VAL A 166 0.87 9.00 -1.19
C VAL A 166 1.78 9.99 -0.47
N SER A 167 1.18 10.97 0.22
CA SER A 167 1.93 12.01 0.94
C SER A 167 2.02 11.75 2.44
N ARG A 168 1.15 10.92 2.97
CA ARG A 168 1.15 10.53 4.37
C ARG A 168 0.39 9.23 4.52
N LEU A 169 0.91 8.36 5.35
CA LEU A 169 0.31 7.07 5.67
C LEU A 169 0.42 6.86 7.18
N GLU A 170 -0.69 6.53 7.81
CA GLU A 170 -0.72 6.32 9.26
C GLU A 170 -1.76 5.28 9.65
N PHE A 171 -1.57 4.66 10.81
CA PHE A 171 -2.65 3.94 11.51
C PHE A 171 -3.44 4.96 12.34
N TYR A 172 -4.76 4.74 12.43
CA TYR A 172 -5.62 5.63 13.21
C TYR A 172 -6.60 4.85 14.06
#